data_c867b5ed188f0e1a2c621744920aace0
#
_entry.id   c867b5ed188f0e1a2c621744920aace0
#
_cell.length_a   1.000
_cell.length_b   1.000
_cell.length_c   1.000
_cell.angle_alpha   90.00
_cell.angle_beta   90.00
_cell.angle_gamma   90.00
#
_symmetry.space_group_name_H-M   'P 1'
#
loop_
_entity.id
_entity.type
_entity.pdbx_description
1 polymer ?
#
loop_
_entity_poly.entity_id
_entity_poly.type
_entity_poly.pdbx_seq_one_letter_code
_entity_poly.pdbx_strand_id
1 'polypeptide(L)'
;YANTLASYIMNSQPRIKAVFDSWKLQGGNKETFLSNLQKNQEVKNILLSESPWVLEAQTEEQQKERIATLFDLNNIRSNNIAALTRLQELQNSSGAWSWYKGMSGSRYVTTYIAELNARLAMMTGGKLDGAALALQKNAFTYLHQEALKEYKEILKAQKDGVKFTGVSGSILQYLYLVAISGEQVPAANKSAYTYYLSKVGEMLTTASMDTKAIAAIILDKAGRKKEAQEFVASLKEHLTKTAEQGMFFAFNENPYAWGGMKMQAHVDVMEALELIGGNNDTVEEMKLWLLKQKQTQQWNSPVATADAVYALLMKGVNLLDNQGDVRIVIADEVLETVSPSKTTVPGLGYIKRSFTQKNVVDARKIEVEKRNPGIAWGAVYAEYESPVSDVRQQGGELNVQKQLYVERMVNNAPQLQPVTEKTVLQVGDKIVSRLSIRVDRPMDFVQLKDQRGACFEPIGSVSGYNWSNGIGYYVDIKDASTNFFFDHLGKGVYVLEYGYRISRAGTYETGLATMQCAYAPEYASHSASMTIIIK
;
A
#
# COMPACT_ATOMS: atom_id res chain seq x y z
N TYR A 1 3.23 -3.17 20.35
CA TYR A 1 3.13 -1.97 19.50
C TYR A 1 1.66 -1.63 19.21
N ALA A 2 0.91 -2.48 18.50
CA ALA A 2 -0.46 -2.19 18.08
C ALA A 2 -1.40 -1.83 19.25
N ASN A 3 -1.37 -2.59 20.35
CA ASN A 3 -2.21 -2.33 21.53
C ASN A 3 -1.84 -0.99 22.21
N THR A 4 -0.55 -0.66 22.31
CA THR A 4 -0.10 0.61 22.91
C THR A 4 -0.49 1.78 22.02
N LEU A 5 -0.34 1.64 20.71
CA LEU A 5 -0.76 2.64 19.73
C LEU A 5 -2.27 2.85 19.75
N ALA A 6 -3.06 1.78 19.77
CA ALA A 6 -4.52 1.85 19.87
C ALA A 6 -4.95 2.57 21.19
N SER A 7 -4.29 2.25 22.31
CA SER A 7 -4.52 2.93 23.59
C SER A 7 -4.21 4.43 23.49
N TYR A 8 -3.08 4.79 22.88
CA TYR A 8 -2.70 6.18 22.65
C TYR A 8 -3.75 6.93 21.83
N ILE A 9 -4.16 6.37 20.69
CA ILE A 9 -5.18 6.97 19.81
C ILE A 9 -6.49 7.17 20.57
N MET A 10 -6.97 6.15 21.27
CA MET A 10 -8.23 6.23 22.04
C MET A 10 -8.20 7.26 23.17
N ASN A 11 -7.05 7.46 23.79
CA ASN A 11 -6.90 8.42 24.90
C ASN A 11 -6.60 9.84 24.39
N SER A 12 -5.93 9.99 23.25
CA SER A 12 -5.56 11.28 22.69
C SER A 12 -6.61 11.87 21.75
N GLN A 13 -7.52 11.03 21.24
CA GLN A 13 -8.52 11.40 20.24
C GLN A 13 -9.95 11.06 20.67
N PRO A 14 -10.61 11.92 21.47
CA PRO A 14 -11.97 11.66 21.99
C PRO A 14 -13.02 11.41 20.90
N ARG A 15 -12.83 12.00 19.71
CA ARG A 15 -13.74 11.81 18.56
C ARG A 15 -13.68 10.38 18.04
N ILE A 16 -12.49 9.82 17.86
CA ILE A 16 -12.31 8.43 17.42
C ILE A 16 -12.95 7.49 18.44
N LYS A 17 -12.71 7.75 19.73
CA LYS A 17 -13.36 7.01 20.81
C LYS A 17 -14.88 7.07 20.70
N ALA A 18 -15.47 8.24 20.52
CA ALA A 18 -16.92 8.40 20.39
C ALA A 18 -17.50 7.64 19.17
N VAL A 19 -16.77 7.56 18.06
CA VAL A 19 -17.15 6.75 16.89
C VAL A 19 -17.24 5.27 17.25
N PHE A 20 -16.21 4.71 17.87
CA PHE A 20 -16.21 3.31 18.27
C PHE A 20 -17.25 3.00 19.34
N ASP A 21 -17.44 3.90 20.31
CA ASP A 21 -18.50 3.77 21.32
C ASP A 21 -19.89 3.78 20.66
N SER A 22 -20.10 4.65 19.66
CA SER A 22 -21.35 4.69 18.88
C SER A 22 -21.58 3.39 18.08
N TRP A 23 -20.54 2.84 17.49
CA TRP A 23 -20.64 1.56 16.77
C TRP A 23 -21.02 0.39 17.69
N LYS A 24 -20.47 0.36 18.92
CA LYS A 24 -20.85 -0.64 19.92
C LYS A 24 -22.31 -0.54 20.31
N LEU A 25 -22.81 0.67 20.55
CA LEU A 25 -24.20 0.93 20.97
C LEU A 25 -25.21 0.59 19.88
N GLN A 26 -24.87 0.78 18.62
CA GLN A 26 -25.75 0.56 17.48
C GLN A 26 -25.72 -0.87 16.92
N GLY A 27 -24.94 -1.77 17.53
CA GLY A 27 -24.78 -3.16 17.10
C GLY A 27 -24.06 -3.31 15.74
N GLY A 28 -23.38 -2.25 15.29
CA GLY A 28 -22.76 -2.12 13.97
C GLY A 28 -23.80 -2.04 12.85
N ASN A 29 -23.80 -1.00 12.06
CA ASN A 29 -24.56 -1.03 10.81
C ASN A 29 -23.89 -2.08 9.89
N LYS A 30 -24.64 -3.09 9.44
CA LYS A 30 -24.11 -4.16 8.54
C LYS A 30 -23.32 -3.59 7.36
N GLU A 31 -23.76 -2.45 6.82
CA GLU A 31 -23.07 -1.78 5.71
C GLU A 31 -21.67 -1.20 6.11
N THR A 32 -21.45 -0.91 7.38
CA THR A 32 -20.15 -0.37 7.87
C THR A 32 -19.07 -1.45 7.87
N PHE A 33 -19.44 -2.69 8.13
CA PHE A 33 -18.52 -3.83 8.20
C PHE A 33 -18.31 -4.54 6.87
N LEU A 34 -19.11 -4.23 5.85
CA LEU A 34 -18.88 -4.81 4.53
C LEU A 34 -17.47 -4.52 4.03
N SER A 35 -16.84 -5.51 3.43
CA SER A 35 -15.54 -5.36 2.78
C SER A 35 -15.61 -4.31 1.65
N ASN A 36 -14.49 -3.73 1.29
CA ASN A 36 -14.47 -2.83 0.14
C ASN A 36 -14.84 -3.54 -1.15
N LEU A 37 -14.48 -4.83 -1.27
CA LEU A 37 -14.93 -5.70 -2.36
C LEU A 37 -16.46 -5.82 -2.41
N GLN A 38 -17.10 -6.02 -1.26
CA GLN A 38 -18.57 -6.12 -1.18
C GLN A 38 -19.28 -4.79 -1.43
N LYS A 39 -18.61 -3.66 -1.20
CA LYS A 39 -19.15 -2.31 -1.49
C LYS A 39 -19.08 -1.95 -2.96
N ASN A 40 -18.18 -2.57 -3.72
CA ASN A 40 -18.07 -2.36 -5.16
C ASN A 40 -19.19 -3.13 -5.88
N GLN A 41 -20.13 -2.41 -6.48
CA GLN A 41 -21.33 -3.02 -7.08
C GLN A 41 -21.00 -3.95 -8.25
N GLU A 42 -19.98 -3.65 -9.05
CA GLU A 42 -19.57 -4.49 -10.16
C GLU A 42 -18.92 -5.80 -9.67
N VAL A 43 -18.09 -5.71 -8.65
CA VAL A 43 -17.47 -6.88 -8.02
C VAL A 43 -18.49 -7.69 -7.21
N LYS A 44 -19.53 -7.06 -6.64
CA LYS A 44 -20.60 -7.74 -5.90
C LYS A 44 -21.29 -8.81 -6.74
N ASN A 45 -21.56 -8.52 -7.99
CA ASN A 45 -22.16 -9.49 -8.91
C ASN A 45 -21.23 -10.68 -9.22
N ILE A 46 -19.94 -10.47 -9.10
CA ILE A 46 -18.89 -11.49 -9.32
C ILE A 46 -18.68 -12.32 -8.05
N LEU A 47 -18.77 -11.72 -6.87
CA LEU A 47 -18.72 -12.43 -5.59
C LEU A 47 -19.85 -13.45 -5.44
N LEU A 48 -20.99 -13.20 -6.09
CA LEU A 48 -22.11 -14.14 -6.17
C LEU A 48 -21.84 -15.31 -7.14
N SER A 49 -20.79 -15.28 -7.94
CA SER A 49 -20.47 -16.23 -9.00
C SER A 49 -19.19 -17.04 -8.79
N GLU A 50 -18.83 -17.37 -7.55
CA GLU A 50 -17.65 -18.22 -7.24
C GLU A 50 -16.30 -17.60 -7.62
N SER A 51 -16.13 -16.29 -7.42
CA SER A 51 -14.83 -15.67 -7.63
C SER A 51 -13.81 -16.13 -6.58
N PRO A 52 -12.50 -16.19 -6.90
CA PRO A 52 -11.47 -16.55 -5.93
C PRO A 52 -11.39 -15.55 -4.75
N TRP A 53 -12.00 -14.36 -4.86
CA TRP A 53 -11.95 -13.30 -3.86
C TRP A 53 -13.07 -13.35 -2.81
N VAL A 54 -13.99 -14.32 -2.89
CA VAL A 54 -15.05 -14.49 -1.86
C VAL A 54 -14.45 -14.68 -0.47
N LEU A 55 -13.42 -15.52 -0.36
CA LEU A 55 -12.75 -15.77 0.91
C LEU A 55 -12.05 -14.52 1.45
N GLU A 56 -11.42 -13.74 0.58
CA GLU A 56 -10.77 -12.48 0.94
C GLU A 56 -11.77 -11.46 1.46
N ALA A 57 -12.91 -11.31 0.78
CA ALA A 57 -13.99 -10.43 1.21
C ALA A 57 -14.54 -10.81 2.60
N GLN A 58 -14.71 -12.09 2.86
CA GLN A 58 -15.15 -12.60 4.17
C GLN A 58 -14.09 -12.34 5.26
N THR A 59 -12.81 -12.53 4.94
CA THR A 59 -11.70 -12.25 5.85
C THR A 59 -11.64 -10.76 6.22
N GLU A 60 -11.81 -9.87 5.25
CA GLU A 60 -11.84 -8.42 5.49
C GLU A 60 -13.03 -8.01 6.38
N GLU A 61 -14.21 -8.58 6.15
CA GLU A 61 -15.39 -8.34 6.98
C GLU A 61 -15.14 -8.75 8.44
N GLN A 62 -14.62 -9.95 8.66
CA GLN A 62 -14.24 -10.42 9.99
C GLN A 62 -13.17 -9.55 10.65
N GLN A 63 -12.21 -9.06 9.89
CA GLN A 63 -11.19 -8.13 10.41
C GLN A 63 -11.81 -6.81 10.85
N LYS A 64 -12.76 -6.25 10.10
CA LYS A 64 -13.47 -5.02 10.45
C LYS A 64 -14.32 -5.18 11.72
N GLU A 65 -15.01 -6.30 11.87
CA GLU A 65 -15.73 -6.63 13.10
C GLU A 65 -14.78 -6.72 14.32
N ARG A 66 -13.59 -7.32 14.14
CA ARG A 66 -12.56 -7.40 15.17
C ARG A 66 -11.98 -6.04 15.55
N ILE A 67 -11.89 -5.10 14.61
CA ILE A 67 -11.42 -3.73 14.89
C ILE A 67 -12.31 -3.06 15.94
N ALA A 68 -13.63 -3.16 15.85
CA ALA A 68 -14.55 -2.60 16.84
C ALA A 68 -14.30 -3.18 18.25
N THR A 69 -13.92 -4.46 18.34
CA THR A 69 -13.56 -5.12 19.60
C THR A 69 -12.15 -4.74 20.06
N LEU A 70 -11.23 -4.52 19.12
CA LEU A 70 -9.85 -4.12 19.43
C LEU A 70 -9.78 -2.78 20.15
N PHE A 71 -10.66 -1.83 19.83
CA PHE A 71 -10.70 -0.50 20.44
C PHE A 71 -11.49 -0.44 21.76
N ASP A 72 -11.83 -1.58 22.36
CA ASP A 72 -12.29 -1.62 23.76
C ASP A 72 -11.11 -1.38 24.72
N LEU A 73 -11.16 -0.30 25.50
CA LEU A 73 -10.07 0.10 26.40
C LEU A 73 -9.69 -0.98 27.43
N ASN A 74 -10.65 -1.78 27.88
CA ASN A 74 -10.39 -2.87 28.83
C ASN A 74 -9.66 -4.02 28.11
N ASN A 75 -10.10 -4.37 26.90
CA ASN A 75 -9.45 -5.38 26.08
C ASN A 75 -8.04 -4.93 25.66
N ILE A 76 -7.88 -3.66 25.24
CA ILE A 76 -6.57 -3.09 24.92
C ILE A 76 -5.63 -3.21 26.11
N ARG A 77 -6.07 -2.83 27.31
CA ARG A 77 -5.26 -2.88 28.52
C ARG A 77 -4.84 -4.32 28.86
N SER A 78 -5.79 -5.25 28.85
CA SER A 78 -5.51 -6.66 29.12
C SER A 78 -4.55 -7.26 28.08
N ASN A 79 -4.78 -6.97 26.81
CA ASN A 79 -3.93 -7.45 25.72
C ASN A 79 -2.52 -6.83 25.79
N ASN A 80 -2.40 -5.57 26.20
CA ASN A 80 -1.09 -4.92 26.37
C ASN A 80 -0.29 -5.57 27.49
N ILE A 81 -0.92 -5.81 28.64
CA ILE A 81 -0.29 -6.51 29.77
C ILE A 81 0.15 -7.92 29.35
N ALA A 82 -0.73 -8.69 28.70
CA ALA A 82 -0.41 -10.03 28.22
C ALA A 82 0.75 -10.03 27.20
N ALA A 83 0.78 -9.05 26.28
CA ALA A 83 1.85 -8.91 25.31
C ALA A 83 3.19 -8.55 25.96
N LEU A 84 3.21 -7.64 26.94
CA LEU A 84 4.43 -7.28 27.68
C LEU A 84 4.93 -8.46 28.53
N THR A 85 4.04 -9.17 29.22
CA THR A 85 4.40 -10.40 29.94
C THR A 85 5.01 -11.43 29.01
N ARG A 86 4.40 -11.62 27.83
CA ARG A 86 4.94 -12.55 26.83
C ARG A 86 6.30 -12.13 26.28
N LEU A 87 6.51 -10.85 26.02
CA LEU A 87 7.82 -10.32 25.63
C LEU A 87 8.87 -10.54 26.73
N GLN A 88 8.49 -10.36 28.01
CA GLN A 88 9.37 -10.62 29.15
C GLN A 88 9.76 -12.09 29.24
N GLU A 89 8.82 -13.01 29.08
CA GLU A 89 9.10 -14.47 29.07
C GLU A 89 10.01 -14.91 27.92
N LEU A 90 9.98 -14.20 26.79
CA LEU A 90 10.77 -14.50 25.60
C LEU A 90 12.14 -13.81 25.59
N GLN A 91 12.33 -12.79 26.44
CA GLN A 91 13.64 -12.15 26.61
C GLN A 91 14.56 -13.07 27.40
N ASN A 92 15.69 -13.44 26.84
CA ASN A 92 16.64 -14.32 27.50
C ASN A 92 17.49 -13.59 28.55
N SER A 93 18.32 -14.32 29.30
CA SER A 93 19.15 -13.77 30.39
C SER A 93 20.20 -12.75 29.92
N SER A 94 20.57 -12.72 28.63
CA SER A 94 21.45 -11.68 28.08
C SER A 94 20.73 -10.37 27.76
N GLY A 95 19.41 -10.33 27.85
CA GLY A 95 18.58 -9.20 27.44
C GLY A 95 18.12 -9.24 25.98
N ALA A 96 18.49 -10.29 25.25
CA ALA A 96 18.12 -10.44 23.84
C ALA A 96 16.81 -11.20 23.64
N TRP A 97 16.17 -10.99 22.49
CA TRP A 97 15.15 -11.89 21.94
C TRP A 97 15.73 -12.75 20.82
N SER A 98 15.10 -13.89 20.59
CA SER A 98 15.46 -14.85 19.54
C SER A 98 14.28 -15.09 18.59
N TRP A 99 14.53 -15.67 17.42
CA TRP A 99 13.47 -16.01 16.46
C TRP A 99 12.49 -17.03 17.04
N TYR A 100 12.98 -18.00 17.77
CA TYR A 100 12.17 -19.03 18.42
C TYR A 100 12.66 -19.25 19.86
N LYS A 101 11.76 -19.66 20.75
CA LYS A 101 12.09 -19.97 22.14
C LYS A 101 13.19 -21.03 22.21
N GLY A 102 14.22 -20.75 22.99
CA GLY A 102 15.36 -21.64 23.19
C GLY A 102 16.54 -21.45 22.21
N MET A 103 16.38 -20.58 21.19
CA MET A 103 17.53 -20.20 20.34
C MET A 103 18.40 -19.14 20.99
N SER A 104 19.63 -18.97 20.48
CA SER A 104 20.51 -17.86 20.84
C SER A 104 19.87 -16.52 20.52
N GLY A 105 20.23 -15.46 21.27
CA GLY A 105 19.75 -14.10 21.03
C GLY A 105 20.07 -13.62 19.61
N SER A 106 19.09 -12.97 18.99
CA SER A 106 19.21 -12.36 17.66
C SER A 106 19.36 -10.85 17.79
N ARG A 107 20.48 -10.29 17.28
CA ARG A 107 20.65 -8.83 17.20
C ARG A 107 19.50 -8.19 16.44
N TYR A 108 19.13 -8.73 15.29
CA TYR A 108 18.07 -8.21 14.45
C TYR A 108 16.74 -8.13 15.21
N VAL A 109 16.26 -9.24 15.79
CA VAL A 109 14.98 -9.26 16.53
C VAL A 109 15.03 -8.31 17.73
N THR A 110 16.15 -8.30 18.46
CA THR A 110 16.32 -7.45 19.64
C THR A 110 16.31 -5.96 19.27
N THR A 111 17.05 -5.58 18.24
CA THR A 111 17.08 -4.19 17.74
C THR A 111 15.70 -3.75 17.27
N TYR A 112 15.00 -4.60 16.49
CA TYR A 112 13.68 -4.26 15.97
C TYR A 112 12.63 -4.06 17.07
N ILE A 113 12.59 -4.94 18.09
CA ILE A 113 11.68 -4.77 19.23
C ILE A 113 12.00 -3.48 20.01
N ALA A 114 13.27 -3.21 20.25
CA ALA A 114 13.70 -1.99 20.96
C ALA A 114 13.41 -0.72 20.13
N GLU A 115 13.52 -0.78 18.81
CA GLU A 115 13.17 0.30 17.89
C GLU A 115 11.67 0.63 17.93
N LEU A 116 10.81 -0.39 17.86
CA LEU A 116 9.36 -0.19 18.01
C LEU A 116 9.01 0.47 19.35
N ASN A 117 9.68 0.10 20.44
CA ASN A 117 9.49 0.76 21.73
C ASN A 117 9.98 2.21 21.73
N ALA A 118 11.14 2.50 21.10
CA ALA A 118 11.65 3.86 20.99
C ALA A 118 10.71 4.75 20.16
N ARG A 119 10.22 4.25 19.04
CA ARG A 119 9.22 4.94 18.22
C ARG A 119 7.91 5.19 18.97
N LEU A 120 7.42 4.20 19.75
CA LEU A 120 6.25 4.40 20.63
C LEU A 120 6.50 5.48 21.67
N ALA A 121 7.69 5.52 22.28
CA ALA A 121 8.04 6.58 23.22
C ALA A 121 8.00 7.96 22.56
N MET A 122 8.53 8.09 21.36
CA MET A 122 8.48 9.35 20.60
C MET A 122 7.03 9.77 20.32
N MET A 123 6.17 8.85 19.87
CA MET A 123 4.77 9.11 19.55
C MET A 123 3.94 9.49 20.78
N THR A 124 4.22 8.88 21.93
CA THR A 124 3.48 9.08 23.18
C THR A 124 4.07 10.17 24.10
N GLY A 125 5.04 10.93 23.61
CA GLY A 125 5.70 11.98 24.41
C GLY A 125 6.52 11.44 25.57
N GLY A 126 7.19 10.29 25.38
CA GLY A 126 8.07 9.66 26.37
C GLY A 126 7.36 8.77 27.40
N LYS A 127 6.07 8.54 27.26
CA LYS A 127 5.26 7.76 28.24
C LYS A 127 5.20 6.28 27.82
N LEU A 128 6.27 5.54 28.11
CA LEU A 128 6.23 4.07 28.03
C LEU A 128 5.80 3.47 29.38
N ASP A 129 5.19 2.28 29.31
CA ASP A 129 4.95 1.44 30.48
C ASP A 129 6.28 1.04 31.13
N GLY A 130 6.30 0.94 32.46
CA GLY A 130 7.50 0.60 33.23
C GLY A 130 8.09 -0.76 32.87
N ALA A 131 7.25 -1.74 32.51
CA ALA A 131 7.68 -3.03 32.00
C ALA A 131 8.37 -2.91 30.63
N ALA A 132 7.82 -2.11 29.71
CA ALA A 132 8.43 -1.85 28.41
C ALA A 132 9.80 -1.17 28.54
N LEU A 133 9.94 -0.23 29.48
CA LEU A 133 11.23 0.42 29.78
C LEU A 133 12.26 -0.56 30.32
N ALA A 134 11.87 -1.48 31.22
CA ALA A 134 12.76 -2.52 31.75
C ALA A 134 13.25 -3.46 30.66
N LEU A 135 12.35 -3.91 29.79
CA LEU A 135 12.68 -4.75 28.63
C LEU A 135 13.66 -4.05 27.67
N GLN A 136 13.46 -2.76 27.42
CA GLN A 136 14.34 -1.97 26.57
C GLN A 136 15.73 -1.81 27.17
N LYS A 137 15.83 -1.55 28.47
CA LYS A 137 17.12 -1.46 29.18
C LYS A 137 17.92 -2.76 29.07
N ASN A 138 17.25 -3.91 29.25
CA ASN A 138 17.89 -5.21 29.08
C ASN A 138 18.38 -5.41 27.63
N ALA A 139 17.56 -5.02 26.64
CA ALA A 139 17.94 -5.09 25.22
C ALA A 139 19.19 -4.24 24.93
N PHE A 140 19.27 -3.02 25.47
CA PHE A 140 20.46 -2.18 25.32
C PHE A 140 21.71 -2.82 25.97
N THR A 141 21.57 -3.47 27.10
CA THR A 141 22.69 -4.20 27.72
C THR A 141 23.30 -5.22 26.75
N TYR A 142 22.47 -6.01 26.09
CA TYR A 142 22.89 -6.95 25.06
C TYR A 142 23.50 -6.25 23.84
N LEU A 143 22.82 -5.24 23.30
CA LEU A 143 23.24 -4.54 22.07
C LEU A 143 24.57 -3.79 22.26
N HIS A 144 24.82 -3.20 23.44
CA HIS A 144 26.10 -2.59 23.78
C HIS A 144 27.24 -3.65 23.80
N GLN A 145 26.99 -4.83 24.34
CA GLN A 145 27.97 -5.91 24.35
C GLN A 145 28.29 -6.40 22.94
N GLU A 146 27.29 -6.60 22.09
CA GLU A 146 27.49 -7.03 20.70
C GLU A 146 28.22 -5.96 19.88
N ALA A 147 27.90 -4.68 20.05
CA ALA A 147 28.61 -3.59 19.39
C ALA A 147 30.09 -3.53 19.81
N LEU A 148 30.36 -3.70 21.11
CA LEU A 148 31.75 -3.72 21.61
C LEU A 148 32.53 -4.95 21.11
N LYS A 149 31.88 -6.11 21.01
CA LYS A 149 32.47 -7.33 20.47
C LYS A 149 32.89 -7.13 19.00
N GLU A 150 31.99 -6.63 18.17
CA GLU A 150 32.26 -6.36 16.76
C GLU A 150 33.40 -5.33 16.60
N TYR A 151 33.44 -4.29 17.44
CA TYR A 151 34.53 -3.33 17.43
C TYR A 151 35.89 -3.97 17.69
N LYS A 152 35.99 -4.88 18.66
CA LYS A 152 37.22 -5.61 18.95
C LYS A 152 37.66 -6.51 17.78
N GLU A 153 36.70 -7.12 17.10
CA GLU A 153 36.95 -7.94 15.90
C GLU A 153 37.46 -7.06 14.75
N ILE A 154 36.87 -5.87 14.54
CA ILE A 154 37.35 -4.89 13.56
C ILE A 154 38.77 -4.46 13.86
N LEU A 155 39.09 -4.10 15.11
CA LEU A 155 40.44 -3.69 15.50
C LEU A 155 41.47 -4.81 15.27
N LYS A 156 41.07 -6.07 15.49
CA LYS A 156 41.94 -7.24 15.18
C LYS A 156 42.17 -7.34 13.67
N ALA A 157 41.13 -7.31 12.87
CA ALA A 157 41.23 -7.41 11.41
C ALA A 157 42.06 -6.23 10.81
N GLN A 158 41.95 -5.03 11.38
CA GLN A 158 42.76 -3.88 10.95
C GLN A 158 44.26 -4.07 11.20
N LYS A 159 44.63 -4.74 12.28
CA LYS A 159 46.04 -5.14 12.52
C LYS A 159 46.55 -6.10 11.46
N ASP A 160 45.66 -6.94 10.91
CA ASP A 160 45.95 -7.85 9.82
C ASP A 160 45.83 -7.19 8.42
N GLY A 161 45.72 -5.87 8.37
CA GLY A 161 45.70 -5.06 7.13
C GLY A 161 44.35 -4.88 6.47
N VAL A 162 43.25 -5.32 7.08
CA VAL A 162 41.91 -5.16 6.53
C VAL A 162 41.43 -3.71 6.69
N LYS A 163 40.95 -3.09 5.62
CA LYS A 163 40.37 -1.76 5.63
C LYS A 163 38.84 -1.84 5.69
N PHE A 164 38.24 -1.06 6.56
CA PHE A 164 36.78 -0.95 6.68
C PHE A 164 36.33 0.45 6.22
N THR A 165 35.38 0.47 5.29
CA THR A 165 34.68 1.66 4.82
C THR A 165 33.23 1.57 5.24
N GLY A 166 32.74 2.52 6.05
CA GLY A 166 31.40 2.47 6.62
C GLY A 166 31.27 1.54 7.82
N VAL A 167 30.05 1.18 8.15
CA VAL A 167 29.66 0.28 9.25
C VAL A 167 28.76 -0.86 8.74
N SER A 168 28.69 -1.94 9.50
CA SER A 168 27.72 -3.02 9.20
C SER A 168 26.28 -2.52 9.41
N GLY A 169 25.31 -3.16 8.73
CA GLY A 169 23.89 -2.85 8.92
C GLY A 169 23.45 -3.01 10.38
N SER A 170 23.99 -3.99 11.10
CA SER A 170 23.71 -4.18 12.53
C SER A 170 24.25 -3.05 13.41
N ILE A 171 25.40 -2.51 13.08
CA ILE A 171 25.95 -1.35 13.80
C ILE A 171 25.18 -0.08 13.44
N LEU A 172 24.81 0.09 12.18
CA LEU A 172 23.99 1.23 11.75
C LEU A 172 22.67 1.29 12.54
N GLN A 173 21.96 0.17 12.62
CA GLN A 173 20.71 0.07 13.38
C GLN A 173 20.91 0.27 14.89
N TYR A 174 22.00 -0.23 15.46
CA TYR A 174 22.36 0.05 16.84
C TYR A 174 22.60 1.56 17.09
N LEU A 175 23.34 2.24 16.24
CA LEU A 175 23.59 3.68 16.36
C LEU A 175 22.31 4.49 16.20
N TYR A 176 21.47 4.10 15.25
CA TYR A 176 20.16 4.71 15.04
C TYR A 176 19.27 4.57 16.29
N LEU A 177 19.18 3.36 16.84
CA LEU A 177 18.40 3.10 18.06
C LEU A 177 18.90 3.94 19.25
N VAL A 178 20.22 4.05 19.43
CA VAL A 178 20.83 4.94 20.45
C VAL A 178 20.42 6.39 20.19
N ALA A 179 20.46 6.83 18.93
CA ALA A 179 20.14 8.20 18.54
C ALA A 179 18.68 8.59 18.82
N ILE A 180 17.71 7.71 18.47
CA ILE A 180 16.27 8.02 18.62
C ILE A 180 15.77 7.81 20.06
N SER A 181 16.36 6.88 20.80
CA SER A 181 15.96 6.61 22.20
C SER A 181 16.61 7.54 23.21
N GLY A 182 17.68 8.25 22.85
CA GLY A 182 18.47 9.04 23.76
C GLY A 182 19.26 8.21 24.79
N GLU A 183 19.52 6.93 24.49
CA GLU A 183 20.24 6.00 25.36
C GLU A 183 21.67 6.47 25.61
N GLN A 184 22.10 6.38 26.87
CA GLN A 184 23.44 6.76 27.29
C GLN A 184 24.45 5.64 26.96
N VAL A 185 25.41 5.95 26.11
CA VAL A 185 26.46 4.98 25.76
C VAL A 185 27.38 4.70 26.96
N PRO A 186 27.50 3.45 27.41
CA PRO A 186 28.39 3.09 28.52
C PRO A 186 29.84 3.49 28.29
N ALA A 187 30.56 3.81 29.36
CA ALA A 187 31.98 4.24 29.26
C ALA A 187 32.84 3.25 28.47
N ALA A 188 32.62 1.95 28.66
CA ALA A 188 33.31 0.88 27.93
C ALA A 188 33.09 0.91 26.40
N ASN A 189 31.96 1.45 25.95
CA ASN A 189 31.57 1.52 24.54
C ASN A 189 31.96 2.83 23.86
N LYS A 190 32.41 3.86 24.58
CA LYS A 190 32.66 5.19 24.00
C LYS A 190 33.63 5.16 22.82
N SER A 191 34.73 4.42 22.93
CA SER A 191 35.72 4.32 21.84
C SER A 191 35.14 3.64 20.61
N ALA A 192 34.34 2.58 20.79
CA ALA A 192 33.63 1.91 19.71
C ALA A 192 32.61 2.85 19.04
N TYR A 193 31.81 3.54 19.85
CA TYR A 193 30.81 4.49 19.38
C TYR A 193 31.42 5.63 18.56
N THR A 194 32.51 6.23 19.04
CA THR A 194 33.23 7.29 18.32
C THR A 194 33.80 6.80 16.98
N TYR A 195 34.40 5.61 16.98
CA TYR A 195 34.88 4.95 15.77
C TYR A 195 33.74 4.75 14.75
N TYR A 196 32.64 4.18 15.19
CA TYR A 196 31.50 3.94 14.31
C TYR A 196 30.92 5.23 13.73
N LEU A 197 30.76 6.28 14.54
CA LEU A 197 30.31 7.59 14.06
C LEU A 197 31.23 8.17 12.97
N SER A 198 32.55 7.96 13.09
CA SER A 198 33.48 8.41 12.05
C SER A 198 33.26 7.69 10.73
N LYS A 199 32.91 6.40 10.80
CA LYS A 199 32.66 5.54 9.63
C LYS A 199 31.30 5.78 8.98
N VAL A 200 30.29 6.23 9.74
CA VAL A 200 28.97 6.60 9.17
C VAL A 200 29.12 7.76 8.19
N GLY A 201 29.92 8.79 8.51
CA GLY A 201 30.16 9.93 7.60
C GLY A 201 30.80 9.54 6.25
N GLU A 202 31.57 8.44 6.22
CA GLU A 202 32.20 7.93 4.99
C GLU A 202 31.19 7.28 4.00
N MET A 203 29.93 7.06 4.41
CA MET A 203 28.94 6.28 3.63
C MET A 203 28.14 7.11 2.61
N LEU A 204 28.30 8.42 2.55
CA LEU A 204 27.46 9.32 1.73
C LEU A 204 27.33 8.88 0.26
N THR A 205 28.43 8.47 -0.35
CA THR A 205 28.47 8.14 -1.79
C THR A 205 28.12 6.70 -2.12
N THR A 206 28.18 5.79 -1.14
CA THR A 206 28.04 4.34 -1.35
C THR A 206 26.76 3.75 -0.76
N ALA A 207 26.11 4.48 0.13
CA ALA A 207 24.94 3.99 0.86
C ALA A 207 23.64 4.03 0.02
N SER A 208 22.75 3.07 0.28
CA SER A 208 21.37 3.07 -0.20
C SER A 208 20.53 4.18 0.46
N MET A 209 19.33 4.45 -0.03
CA MET A 209 18.49 5.55 0.47
C MET A 209 18.10 5.38 1.93
N ASP A 210 17.68 4.17 2.34
CA ASP A 210 17.41 3.83 3.73
C ASP A 210 18.64 4.04 4.62
N THR A 211 19.78 3.53 4.20
CA THR A 211 21.06 3.72 4.91
C THR A 211 21.46 5.20 5.04
N LYS A 212 21.27 5.99 3.98
CA LYS A 212 21.54 7.45 4.02
C LYS A 212 20.61 8.16 5.00
N ALA A 213 19.32 7.79 5.03
CA ALA A 213 18.35 8.37 5.93
C ALA A 213 18.72 8.11 7.41
N ILE A 214 19.01 6.85 7.73
CA ILE A 214 19.45 6.45 9.06
C ILE A 214 20.77 7.13 9.44
N ALA A 215 21.74 7.20 8.52
CA ALA A 215 23.01 7.89 8.75
C ALA A 215 22.81 9.39 9.04
N ALA A 216 21.92 10.05 8.31
CA ALA A 216 21.58 11.46 8.55
C ALA A 216 21.04 11.69 9.97
N ILE A 217 20.12 10.84 10.45
CA ILE A 217 19.57 10.92 11.81
C ILE A 217 20.68 10.71 12.85
N ILE A 218 21.52 9.70 12.68
CA ILE A 218 22.65 9.41 13.59
C ILE A 218 23.58 10.61 13.69
N LEU A 219 23.98 11.17 12.56
CA LEU A 219 24.88 12.31 12.50
C LEU A 219 24.27 13.57 13.10
N ASP A 220 23.00 13.83 12.82
CA ASP A 220 22.26 14.95 13.40
C ASP A 220 22.21 14.87 14.93
N LYS A 221 21.84 13.72 15.47
CA LYS A 221 21.76 13.49 16.93
C LYS A 221 23.13 13.49 17.60
N ALA A 222 24.19 13.12 16.87
CA ALA A 222 25.58 13.22 17.33
C ALA A 222 26.16 14.64 17.23
N GLY A 223 25.38 15.64 16.79
CA GLY A 223 25.84 17.04 16.64
C GLY A 223 26.59 17.34 15.34
N ARG A 224 26.74 16.36 14.43
CA ARG A 224 27.41 16.51 13.14
C ARG A 224 26.44 17.07 12.09
N LYS A 225 25.86 18.25 12.39
CA LYS A 225 24.73 18.84 11.62
C LYS A 225 25.06 19.06 10.14
N LYS A 226 26.27 19.51 9.82
CA LYS A 226 26.69 19.77 8.43
C LYS A 226 26.65 18.48 7.61
N GLU A 227 27.22 17.42 8.11
CA GLU A 227 27.25 16.13 7.44
C GLU A 227 25.83 15.54 7.31
N ALA A 228 25.01 15.66 8.34
CA ALA A 228 23.60 15.25 8.27
C ALA A 228 22.87 15.95 7.11
N GLN A 229 23.09 17.25 6.93
CA GLN A 229 22.49 18.01 5.83
C GLN A 229 23.01 17.57 4.45
N GLU A 230 24.26 17.14 4.33
CA GLU A 230 24.81 16.60 3.08
C GLU A 230 24.08 15.29 2.69
N PHE A 231 23.79 14.42 3.66
CA PHE A 231 22.97 13.22 3.44
C PHE A 231 21.53 13.58 3.04
N VAL A 232 20.90 14.54 3.71
CA VAL A 232 19.55 15.03 3.37
C VAL A 232 19.52 15.61 1.95
N ALA A 233 20.51 16.40 1.55
CA ALA A 233 20.61 16.94 0.20
C ALA A 233 20.67 15.79 -0.84
N SER A 234 21.52 14.80 -0.61
CA SER A 234 21.62 13.62 -1.47
C SER A 234 20.31 12.84 -1.57
N LEU A 235 19.54 12.70 -0.48
CA LEU A 235 18.22 12.05 -0.51
C LEU A 235 17.23 12.83 -1.37
N LYS A 236 17.19 14.17 -1.23
CA LYS A 236 16.28 15.04 -1.99
C LYS A 236 16.51 15.02 -3.50
N GLU A 237 17.76 14.86 -3.95
CA GLU A 237 18.10 14.75 -5.37
C GLU A 237 17.43 13.56 -6.08
N HIS A 238 17.05 12.53 -5.34
CA HIS A 238 16.43 11.33 -5.88
C HIS A 238 14.90 11.29 -5.73
N LEU A 239 14.30 12.33 -5.13
CA LEU A 239 12.84 12.42 -5.01
C LEU A 239 12.21 12.80 -6.35
N THR A 240 11.20 12.02 -6.74
CA THR A 240 10.32 12.31 -7.87
C THR A 240 9.02 12.90 -7.34
N LYS A 241 8.51 13.94 -8.00
CA LYS A 241 7.21 14.55 -7.65
C LYS A 241 6.22 14.39 -8.79
N THR A 242 5.00 13.94 -8.47
CA THR A 242 3.84 14.03 -9.36
C THR A 242 2.67 14.69 -8.61
N ALA A 243 1.77 15.33 -9.36
CA ALA A 243 0.60 15.97 -8.76
C ALA A 243 -0.34 14.95 -8.09
N GLU A 244 -0.37 13.73 -8.60
CA GLU A 244 -1.26 12.66 -8.13
C GLU A 244 -0.68 11.90 -6.95
N GLN A 245 0.62 11.57 -6.98
CA GLN A 245 1.25 10.70 -5.98
C GLN A 245 2.04 11.47 -4.91
N GLY A 246 2.20 12.78 -5.04
CA GLY A 246 3.09 13.55 -4.19
C GLY A 246 4.56 13.27 -4.48
N MET A 247 5.41 13.22 -3.43
CA MET A 247 6.85 12.94 -3.55
C MET A 247 7.18 11.51 -3.17
N PHE A 248 7.99 10.85 -3.98
CA PHE A 248 8.41 9.46 -3.78
C PHE A 248 9.73 9.14 -4.51
N PHE A 249 10.28 7.97 -4.21
CA PHE A 249 11.42 7.44 -4.94
C PHE A 249 10.96 6.49 -6.03
N ALA A 250 11.39 6.72 -7.27
CA ALA A 250 11.15 5.81 -8.39
C ALA A 250 12.13 4.62 -8.32
N PHE A 251 11.97 3.76 -7.33
CA PHE A 251 12.80 2.56 -7.21
C PHE A 251 12.51 1.56 -8.32
N ASN A 252 13.56 0.96 -8.87
CA ASN A 252 13.42 -0.28 -9.61
C ASN A 252 13.05 -1.38 -8.61
N GLU A 253 11.93 -2.04 -8.83
CA GLU A 253 11.49 -3.15 -8.01
C GLU A 253 12.46 -4.33 -8.22
N ASN A 254 13.16 -4.71 -7.16
CA ASN A 254 13.85 -5.99 -7.13
C ASN A 254 12.90 -7.01 -6.50
N PRO A 255 12.28 -7.92 -7.26
CA PRO A 255 11.33 -8.90 -6.74
C PRO A 255 11.98 -9.91 -5.77
N TYR A 256 13.31 -9.95 -5.73
CA TYR A 256 14.07 -10.83 -4.85
C TYR A 256 14.59 -10.12 -3.58
N ALA A 257 14.33 -8.82 -3.41
CA ALA A 257 14.68 -8.12 -2.19
C ALA A 257 13.78 -8.59 -1.03
N TRP A 258 14.39 -9.16 -0.01
CA TRP A 258 13.70 -9.59 1.20
C TRP A 258 12.99 -8.40 1.84
N GLY A 259 11.67 -8.49 1.97
CA GLY A 259 10.88 -7.62 2.83
C GLY A 259 10.47 -6.28 2.24
N GLY A 260 10.25 -6.15 0.93
CA GLY A 260 9.60 -4.96 0.37
C GLY A 260 10.22 -3.64 0.84
N MET A 261 11.52 -3.53 0.79
CA MET A 261 12.35 -2.43 1.32
C MET A 261 11.96 -1.02 0.85
N LYS A 262 11.14 -0.94 -0.18
CA LYS A 262 10.60 0.29 -0.75
C LYS A 262 9.83 1.12 0.27
N MET A 263 8.94 0.48 1.02
CA MET A 263 8.15 1.13 2.06
C MET A 263 9.03 1.57 3.23
N GLN A 264 9.91 0.69 3.70
CA GLN A 264 10.83 1.00 4.79
C GLN A 264 11.76 2.15 4.42
N ALA A 265 12.42 2.10 3.26
CA ALA A 265 13.28 3.18 2.79
C ALA A 265 12.54 4.52 2.68
N HIS A 266 11.28 4.51 2.22
CA HIS A 266 10.46 5.71 2.16
C HIS A 266 10.17 6.28 3.56
N VAL A 267 9.81 5.41 4.51
CA VAL A 267 9.55 5.79 5.91
C VAL A 267 10.82 6.32 6.59
N ASP A 268 11.96 5.66 6.40
CA ASP A 268 13.23 6.09 6.98
C ASP A 268 13.64 7.47 6.47
N VAL A 269 13.41 7.76 5.17
CA VAL A 269 13.67 9.10 4.62
C VAL A 269 12.68 10.13 5.18
N MET A 270 11.39 9.80 5.28
CA MET A 270 10.42 10.70 5.92
C MET A 270 10.83 11.02 7.35
N GLU A 271 11.27 10.03 8.11
CA GLU A 271 11.73 10.21 9.49
C GLU A 271 12.98 11.12 9.55
N ALA A 272 13.95 10.91 8.68
CA ALA A 272 15.13 11.75 8.61
C ALA A 272 14.79 13.21 8.30
N LEU A 273 13.94 13.43 7.29
CA LEU A 273 13.50 14.77 6.90
C LEU A 273 12.71 15.47 8.03
N GLU A 274 11.89 14.74 8.76
CA GLU A 274 11.12 15.25 9.88
C GLU A 274 12.03 15.60 11.08
N LEU A 275 12.87 14.65 11.52
CA LEU A 275 13.70 14.81 12.71
C LEU A 275 14.79 15.87 12.55
N ILE A 276 15.35 16.03 11.34
CA ILE A 276 16.35 17.04 11.05
C ILE A 276 15.73 18.42 10.87
N GLY A 277 14.44 18.46 10.46
CA GLY A 277 13.64 19.68 10.37
C GLY A 277 13.82 20.47 9.07
N GLY A 278 12.97 21.48 8.86
CA GLY A 278 12.99 22.34 7.69
C GLY A 278 12.47 21.70 6.40
N ASN A 279 11.75 20.56 6.48
CA ASN A 279 11.31 19.78 5.33
C ASN A 279 9.82 19.43 5.38
N ASN A 280 9.01 20.17 6.10
CA ASN A 280 7.60 19.82 6.36
C ASN A 280 6.80 19.58 5.07
N ASP A 281 6.93 20.45 4.07
CA ASP A 281 6.21 20.28 2.80
C ASP A 281 6.61 19.00 2.07
N THR A 282 7.90 18.66 2.11
CA THR A 282 8.40 17.40 1.50
C THR A 282 7.82 16.19 2.23
N VAL A 283 7.77 16.21 3.57
CA VAL A 283 7.20 15.14 4.38
C VAL A 283 5.71 14.95 4.10
N GLU A 284 4.94 16.03 4.00
CA GLU A 284 3.51 15.97 3.66
C GLU A 284 3.26 15.38 2.26
N GLU A 285 4.07 15.75 1.29
CA GLU A 285 4.02 15.18 -0.06
C GLU A 285 4.41 13.68 -0.07
N MET A 286 5.33 13.27 0.78
CA MET A 286 5.71 11.87 0.95
C MET A 286 4.63 11.06 1.68
N LYS A 287 3.91 11.65 2.64
CA LYS A 287 2.72 11.03 3.26
C LYS A 287 1.64 10.74 2.23
N LEU A 288 1.42 11.65 1.27
CA LEU A 288 0.45 11.44 0.19
C LEU A 288 0.78 10.16 -0.59
N TRP A 289 2.06 9.92 -0.90
CA TRP A 289 2.47 8.69 -1.56
C TRP A 289 2.14 7.44 -0.74
N LEU A 290 2.42 7.42 0.58
CA LEU A 290 2.09 6.28 1.44
C LEU A 290 0.59 5.94 1.41
N LEU A 291 -0.26 6.96 1.46
CA LEU A 291 -1.70 6.80 1.42
C LEU A 291 -2.16 6.28 0.05
N LYS A 292 -1.59 6.80 -1.04
CA LYS A 292 -1.87 6.32 -2.41
C LYS A 292 -1.43 4.88 -2.62
N GLN A 293 -0.30 4.45 -2.04
CA GLN A 293 0.09 3.04 -2.08
C GLN A 293 -0.95 2.15 -1.39
N LYS A 294 -1.47 2.55 -0.22
CA LYS A 294 -2.50 1.78 0.48
C LYS A 294 -3.81 1.69 -0.30
N GLN A 295 -4.11 2.65 -1.14
CA GLN A 295 -5.32 2.69 -1.95
C GLN A 295 -5.35 1.56 -3.00
N THR A 296 -4.22 1.27 -3.64
CA THR A 296 -4.11 0.28 -4.73
C THR A 296 -3.45 -1.03 -4.31
N GLN A 297 -2.83 -1.09 -3.13
CA GLN A 297 -2.06 -2.25 -2.67
C GLN A 297 -2.29 -2.52 -1.18
N GLN A 298 -2.04 -3.76 -0.78
CA GLN A 298 -1.85 -4.12 0.62
C GLN A 298 -0.39 -3.85 1.02
N TRP A 299 -0.15 -3.45 2.27
CA TRP A 299 1.21 -3.41 2.80
C TRP A 299 1.69 -4.84 3.09
N ASN A 300 2.81 -5.22 2.48
CA ASN A 300 3.26 -6.61 2.32
C ASN A 300 3.60 -7.36 3.61
N SER A 301 3.69 -6.67 4.76
CA SER A 301 4.05 -7.33 6.02
C SER A 301 3.58 -6.52 7.22
N PRO A 302 3.46 -7.16 8.42
CA PRO A 302 3.21 -6.45 9.68
C PRO A 302 4.26 -5.38 9.98
N VAL A 303 5.52 -5.60 9.58
CA VAL A 303 6.62 -4.63 9.73
C VAL A 303 6.37 -3.40 8.88
N ALA A 304 6.14 -3.56 7.58
CA ALA A 304 5.82 -2.46 6.67
C ALA A 304 4.57 -1.69 7.12
N THR A 305 3.57 -2.39 7.66
CA THR A 305 2.38 -1.78 8.24
C THR A 305 2.72 -0.92 9.46
N ALA A 306 3.54 -1.43 10.39
CA ALA A 306 3.95 -0.68 11.57
C ALA A 306 4.75 0.58 11.20
N ASP A 307 5.67 0.46 10.24
CA ASP A 307 6.48 1.57 9.74
C ASP A 307 5.61 2.62 9.04
N ALA A 308 4.71 2.23 8.17
CA ALA A 308 3.80 3.15 7.48
C ALA A 308 2.87 3.88 8.45
N VAL A 309 2.29 3.17 9.43
CA VAL A 309 1.44 3.77 10.47
C VAL A 309 2.24 4.73 11.33
N TYR A 310 3.47 4.37 11.70
CA TYR A 310 4.37 5.25 12.42
C TYR A 310 4.62 6.54 11.63
N ALA A 311 4.99 6.44 10.36
CA ALA A 311 5.26 7.60 9.51
C ALA A 311 4.05 8.52 9.33
N LEU A 312 2.85 7.96 9.18
CA LEU A 312 1.61 8.72 9.03
C LEU A 312 1.19 9.46 10.31
N LEU A 313 1.48 8.89 11.48
CA LEU A 313 1.14 9.44 12.79
C LEU A 313 2.27 10.26 13.43
N MET A 314 3.46 10.22 12.85
CA MET A 314 4.53 11.12 13.25
C MET A 314 4.10 12.56 13.07
N LYS A 315 4.95 13.47 13.44
CA LYS A 315 4.73 14.92 13.35
C LYS A 315 4.21 15.36 11.97
N GLY A 316 4.24 16.63 11.72
CA GLY A 316 3.57 17.24 10.58
C GLY A 316 2.08 17.44 10.87
N VAL A 317 1.27 17.57 9.86
CA VAL A 317 -0.18 17.65 10.05
C VAL A 317 -0.67 16.36 10.70
N ASN A 318 -1.16 16.45 11.93
CA ASN A 318 -1.73 15.30 12.63
C ASN A 318 -3.01 14.85 11.88
N LEU A 319 -2.92 13.74 11.19
CA LEU A 319 -4.06 13.19 10.44
C LEU A 319 -5.26 12.86 11.34
N LEU A 320 -5.00 12.58 12.62
CA LEU A 320 -6.05 12.29 13.61
C LEU A 320 -6.76 13.57 14.09
N ASP A 321 -6.09 14.72 14.05
CA ASP A 321 -6.67 16.03 14.37
C ASP A 321 -7.43 16.64 13.20
N ASN A 322 -7.36 16.02 12.04
CA ASN A 322 -8.08 16.45 10.86
C ASN A 322 -9.59 16.42 11.14
N GLN A 323 -10.17 17.59 11.29
CA GLN A 323 -11.59 17.74 11.62
C GLN A 323 -12.52 17.35 10.46
N GLY A 324 -11.96 17.00 9.30
CA GLY A 324 -12.73 16.51 8.17
C GLY A 324 -13.69 17.54 7.59
N ASP A 325 -13.47 18.84 7.86
CA ASP A 325 -14.37 19.88 7.38
C ASP A 325 -14.14 20.14 5.89
N VAL A 326 -14.95 19.44 5.10
CA VAL A 326 -15.00 19.58 3.64
C VAL A 326 -16.41 20.00 3.26
N ARG A 327 -16.49 21.09 2.51
CA ARG A 327 -17.71 21.55 1.86
C ARG A 327 -17.65 21.18 0.38
N ILE A 328 -18.67 20.51 -0.10
CA ILE A 328 -18.81 20.12 -1.50
C ILE A 328 -20.10 20.75 -2.03
N VAL A 329 -20.00 21.42 -3.16
CA VAL A 329 -21.18 21.96 -3.87
C VAL A 329 -21.28 21.25 -5.20
N ILE A 330 -22.41 20.59 -5.42
CA ILE A 330 -22.73 19.89 -6.68
C ILE A 330 -24.12 20.39 -7.11
N ALA A 331 -24.19 21.03 -8.25
CA ALA A 331 -25.38 21.75 -8.67
C ALA A 331 -25.79 22.76 -7.57
N ASP A 332 -26.99 22.68 -7.05
CA ASP A 332 -27.49 23.57 -5.97
C ASP A 332 -27.41 22.88 -4.59
N GLU A 333 -26.88 21.65 -4.50
CA GLU A 333 -26.79 20.91 -3.23
C GLU A 333 -25.45 21.16 -2.56
N VAL A 334 -25.50 21.54 -1.29
CA VAL A 334 -24.34 21.72 -0.43
C VAL A 334 -24.23 20.52 0.49
N LEU A 335 -23.08 19.85 0.45
CA LEU A 335 -22.72 18.72 1.31
C LEU A 335 -21.59 19.15 2.25
N GLU A 336 -21.75 18.90 3.55
CA GLU A 336 -20.75 19.22 4.56
C GLU A 336 -20.46 17.99 5.40
N THR A 337 -19.17 17.64 5.54
CA THR A 337 -18.73 16.44 6.26
C THR A 337 -18.90 16.53 7.77
N VAL A 338 -19.03 17.74 8.31
CA VAL A 338 -19.26 17.97 9.75
C VAL A 338 -20.73 17.87 10.17
N SER A 339 -21.65 17.76 9.22
CA SER A 339 -23.09 17.62 9.52
C SER A 339 -23.44 16.15 9.78
N PRO A 340 -23.72 15.74 11.05
CA PRO A 340 -23.94 14.32 11.40
C PRO A 340 -25.08 13.65 10.64
N SER A 341 -26.10 14.42 10.23
CA SER A 341 -27.26 13.90 9.52
C SER A 341 -27.00 13.55 8.05
N LYS A 342 -25.86 13.95 7.49
CA LYS A 342 -25.51 13.76 6.08
C LYS A 342 -24.31 12.82 5.87
N THR A 343 -23.69 12.34 6.95
CA THR A 343 -22.56 11.40 6.86
C THR A 343 -23.05 9.97 6.76
N THR A 344 -22.54 9.22 5.81
CA THR A 344 -22.88 7.79 5.64
C THR A 344 -22.28 6.94 6.78
N VAL A 345 -21.15 7.39 7.32
CA VAL A 345 -20.50 6.78 8.50
C VAL A 345 -20.30 7.86 9.56
N PRO A 346 -21.12 7.90 10.61
CA PRO A 346 -21.04 8.92 11.66
C PRO A 346 -19.63 9.00 12.26
N GLY A 347 -19.11 10.21 12.37
CA GLY A 347 -17.83 10.49 13.02
C GLY A 347 -16.57 10.30 12.17
N LEU A 348 -16.66 9.64 11.01
CA LEU A 348 -15.51 9.46 10.11
C LEU A 348 -15.46 10.46 8.97
N GLY A 349 -16.46 11.36 8.86
CA GLY A 349 -16.49 12.37 7.79
C GLY A 349 -16.68 11.79 6.39
N TYR A 350 -17.22 10.57 6.27
CA TYR A 350 -17.51 9.95 4.98
C TYR A 350 -18.92 10.30 4.50
N ILE A 351 -19.01 10.88 3.30
CA ILE A 351 -20.26 11.17 2.62
C ILE A 351 -20.29 10.40 1.30
N LYS A 352 -21.37 9.68 1.06
CA LYS A 352 -21.73 9.15 -0.27
C LYS A 352 -23.07 9.75 -0.66
N ARG A 353 -23.15 10.33 -1.85
CA ARG A 353 -24.37 10.89 -2.39
C ARG A 353 -24.57 10.40 -3.81
N SER A 354 -25.78 9.93 -4.11
CA SER A 354 -26.19 9.55 -5.46
C SER A 354 -27.19 10.58 -5.97
N PHE A 355 -27.03 10.99 -7.21
CA PHE A 355 -27.89 11.91 -7.91
C PHE A 355 -28.54 11.19 -9.08
N THR A 356 -29.79 11.50 -9.39
CA THR A 356 -30.45 11.04 -10.60
C THR A 356 -30.44 12.14 -11.66
N GLN A 357 -30.61 11.78 -12.93
CA GLN A 357 -30.60 12.73 -14.04
C GLN A 357 -31.56 13.92 -13.85
N LYS A 358 -32.68 13.74 -13.13
CA LYS A 358 -33.63 14.82 -12.82
C LYS A 358 -33.07 15.84 -11.83
N ASN A 359 -32.12 15.43 -10.99
CA ASN A 359 -31.56 16.28 -9.93
C ASN A 359 -30.22 16.90 -10.34
N VAL A 360 -29.67 16.53 -11.49
CA VAL A 360 -28.33 16.92 -11.97
C VAL A 360 -28.48 17.70 -13.28
N VAL A 361 -29.33 18.70 -13.30
CA VAL A 361 -29.57 19.52 -14.51
C VAL A 361 -28.32 20.31 -14.92
N ASP A 362 -27.38 20.60 -14.00
CA ASP A 362 -26.18 21.40 -14.30
C ASP A 362 -24.95 21.09 -13.43
N ALA A 363 -24.64 19.82 -13.20
CA ALA A 363 -23.41 19.43 -12.47
C ALA A 363 -22.12 19.61 -13.29
N ARG A 364 -22.02 20.62 -14.12
CA ARG A 364 -20.80 20.96 -14.87
C ARG A 364 -19.70 21.50 -13.98
N LYS A 365 -20.04 21.92 -12.77
CA LYS A 365 -19.11 22.47 -11.80
C LYS A 365 -19.30 21.77 -10.46
N ILE A 366 -18.23 21.20 -9.95
CA ILE A 366 -18.14 20.67 -8.59
C ILE A 366 -17.14 21.53 -7.86
N GLU A 367 -17.57 22.16 -6.77
CA GLU A 367 -16.68 22.92 -5.90
C GLU A 367 -16.38 22.10 -4.66
N VAL A 368 -15.10 21.96 -4.35
CA VAL A 368 -14.64 21.28 -3.13
C VAL A 368 -13.78 22.25 -2.34
N GLU A 369 -14.20 22.58 -1.14
CA GLU A 369 -13.49 23.46 -0.22
C GLU A 369 -13.05 22.65 1.01
N LYS A 370 -11.73 22.54 1.24
CA LYS A 370 -11.17 21.98 2.46
C LYS A 370 -10.83 23.12 3.42
N ARG A 371 -11.57 23.24 4.51
CA ARG A 371 -11.51 24.39 5.43
C ARG A 371 -10.44 24.29 6.49
N ASN A 372 -9.96 23.08 6.79
CA ASN A 372 -8.93 22.81 7.80
C ASN A 372 -7.71 22.16 7.16
N PRO A 373 -6.54 22.24 7.80
CA PRO A 373 -5.37 21.46 7.41
C PRO A 373 -5.68 19.95 7.35
N GLY A 374 -4.93 19.22 6.55
CA GLY A 374 -5.06 17.79 6.37
C GLY A 374 -5.54 17.40 4.97
N ILE A 375 -5.69 16.11 4.76
CA ILE A 375 -6.00 15.51 3.46
C ILE A 375 -7.47 15.05 3.45
N ALA A 376 -8.18 15.32 2.35
CA ALA A 376 -9.47 14.73 2.05
C ALA A 376 -9.41 14.07 0.68
N TRP A 377 -10.11 12.95 0.53
CA TRP A 377 -10.26 12.25 -0.74
C TRP A 377 -11.70 12.22 -1.16
N GLY A 378 -11.91 12.27 -2.46
CA GLY A 378 -13.22 12.09 -3.05
C GLY A 378 -13.10 11.62 -4.48
N ALA A 379 -14.18 10.99 -4.96
CA ALA A 379 -14.33 10.59 -6.34
C ALA A 379 -15.75 10.92 -6.80
N VAL A 380 -15.88 11.24 -8.06
CA VAL A 380 -17.16 11.49 -8.72
C VAL A 380 -17.30 10.47 -9.83
N TYR A 381 -18.38 9.72 -9.79
CA TYR A 381 -18.70 8.71 -10.80
C TYR A 381 -19.92 9.18 -11.60
N ALA A 382 -19.84 9.07 -12.90
CA ALA A 382 -20.96 9.23 -13.81
C ALA A 382 -21.32 7.86 -14.38
N GLU A 383 -22.53 7.39 -14.11
CA GLU A 383 -23.08 6.18 -14.70
C GLU A 383 -24.10 6.58 -15.77
N TYR A 384 -23.93 6.08 -16.96
CA TYR A 384 -24.83 6.35 -18.09
C TYR A 384 -24.91 5.14 -19.01
N GLU A 385 -26.05 4.97 -19.65
CA GLU A 385 -26.25 3.97 -20.68
C GLU A 385 -25.89 4.54 -22.05
N SER A 386 -25.14 3.82 -22.83
CA SER A 386 -24.76 4.14 -24.20
C SER A 386 -24.77 2.88 -25.05
N PRO A 387 -25.13 2.98 -26.34
CA PRO A 387 -24.88 1.88 -27.28
C PRO A 387 -23.41 1.47 -27.22
N VAL A 388 -23.14 0.18 -27.26
CA VAL A 388 -21.77 -0.36 -27.13
C VAL A 388 -20.88 0.14 -28.28
N SER A 389 -21.43 0.36 -29.47
CA SER A 389 -20.78 0.97 -30.64
C SER A 389 -20.24 2.37 -30.41
N ASP A 390 -20.86 3.13 -29.51
CA ASP A 390 -20.50 4.52 -29.25
C ASP A 390 -19.41 4.66 -28.18
N VAL A 391 -19.09 3.56 -27.47
CA VAL A 391 -18.10 3.56 -26.43
C VAL A 391 -16.70 3.62 -27.03
N ARG A 392 -15.98 4.69 -26.74
CA ARG A 392 -14.58 4.91 -27.15
C ARG A 392 -13.64 4.39 -26.07
N GLN A 393 -12.45 3.95 -26.47
CA GLN A 393 -11.44 3.54 -25.54
C GLN A 393 -11.11 4.65 -24.52
N GLN A 394 -11.05 4.28 -23.25
CA GLN A 394 -10.64 5.15 -22.16
C GLN A 394 -9.77 4.37 -21.15
N GLY A 395 -8.73 5.02 -20.62
CA GLY A 395 -7.88 4.49 -19.58
C GLY A 395 -6.75 5.45 -19.27
N GLY A 396 -6.24 5.39 -18.07
CA GLY A 396 -5.14 6.19 -17.54
C GLY A 396 -3.99 5.31 -17.08
N GLU A 397 -3.79 5.28 -15.77
CA GLU A 397 -2.79 4.50 -15.06
C GLU A 397 -2.99 2.99 -15.23
N LEU A 398 -4.23 2.58 -15.35
CA LEU A 398 -4.66 1.27 -15.77
C LEU A 398 -5.28 1.39 -17.16
N ASN A 399 -4.80 0.61 -18.11
CA ASN A 399 -5.26 0.71 -19.49
C ASN A 399 -5.37 -0.67 -20.13
N VAL A 400 -6.51 -0.92 -20.79
CA VAL A 400 -6.75 -2.14 -21.58
C VAL A 400 -7.13 -1.78 -23.00
N GLN A 401 -6.54 -2.47 -23.96
CA GLN A 401 -6.89 -2.42 -25.38
C GLN A 401 -7.27 -3.80 -25.85
N LYS A 402 -8.36 -3.90 -26.61
CA LYS A 402 -8.82 -5.14 -27.22
C LYS A 402 -8.67 -5.05 -28.73
N GLN A 403 -8.02 -6.05 -29.29
CA GLN A 403 -7.92 -6.23 -30.73
C GLN A 403 -8.28 -7.67 -31.09
N LEU A 404 -9.20 -7.83 -32.02
CA LEU A 404 -9.53 -9.15 -32.59
C LEU A 404 -8.68 -9.44 -33.81
N TYR A 405 -8.29 -10.69 -33.96
CA TYR A 405 -7.59 -11.22 -35.14
C TYR A 405 -8.35 -12.44 -35.64
N VAL A 406 -8.42 -12.58 -36.98
CA VAL A 406 -8.86 -13.81 -37.60
C VAL A 406 -7.66 -14.64 -38.00
N GLU A 407 -7.67 -15.93 -37.65
CA GLU A 407 -6.64 -16.87 -38.07
C GLU A 407 -6.92 -17.34 -39.53
N ARG A 408 -5.98 -17.10 -40.41
CA ARG A 408 -6.05 -17.53 -41.80
C ARG A 408 -4.85 -18.40 -42.14
N MET A 409 -5.05 -19.43 -42.95
CA MET A 409 -3.95 -20.24 -43.46
C MET A 409 -3.30 -19.51 -44.67
N VAL A 410 -2.05 -19.13 -44.51
CA VAL A 410 -1.23 -18.50 -45.57
C VAL A 410 0.02 -19.36 -45.74
N ASN A 411 0.24 -19.86 -46.97
CA ASN A 411 1.36 -20.77 -47.26
C ASN A 411 1.48 -21.97 -46.29
N ASN A 412 0.35 -22.60 -45.96
CA ASN A 412 0.24 -23.73 -45.02
C ASN A 412 0.64 -23.40 -43.56
N ALA A 413 0.75 -22.12 -43.20
CA ALA A 413 0.98 -21.69 -41.85
C ALA A 413 -0.17 -20.80 -41.34
N PRO A 414 -0.62 -20.95 -40.08
CA PRO A 414 -1.63 -20.06 -39.49
C PRO A 414 -1.04 -18.67 -39.30
N GLN A 415 -1.74 -17.64 -39.77
CA GLN A 415 -1.39 -16.24 -39.61
C GLN A 415 -2.56 -15.48 -39.01
N LEU A 416 -2.27 -14.60 -38.06
CA LEU A 416 -3.25 -13.71 -37.44
C LEU A 416 -3.35 -12.41 -38.25
N GLN A 417 -4.54 -12.14 -38.79
CA GLN A 417 -4.85 -10.90 -39.50
C GLN A 417 -5.79 -10.05 -38.62
N PRO A 418 -5.52 -8.76 -38.44
CA PRO A 418 -6.37 -7.91 -37.61
C PRO A 418 -7.78 -7.81 -38.21
N VAL A 419 -8.79 -7.96 -37.37
CA VAL A 419 -10.18 -7.75 -37.75
C VAL A 419 -10.47 -6.25 -37.69
N THR A 420 -11.06 -5.76 -38.78
CA THR A 420 -11.53 -4.40 -38.99
C THR A 420 -12.97 -4.45 -39.46
N GLU A 421 -13.67 -3.32 -39.50
CA GLU A 421 -15.02 -3.22 -40.06
C GLU A 421 -15.14 -3.72 -41.49
N LYS A 422 -14.02 -3.74 -42.25
CA LYS A 422 -13.95 -4.21 -43.63
C LYS A 422 -13.61 -5.69 -43.77
N THR A 423 -13.29 -6.36 -42.67
CA THR A 423 -12.88 -7.77 -42.68
C THR A 423 -14.08 -8.66 -42.93
N VAL A 424 -14.02 -9.48 -43.95
CA VAL A 424 -15.08 -10.46 -44.22
C VAL A 424 -14.84 -11.69 -43.35
N LEU A 425 -15.76 -11.95 -42.44
CA LEU A 425 -15.76 -13.10 -41.55
C LEU A 425 -16.81 -14.12 -42.00
N GLN A 426 -16.56 -15.39 -41.68
CA GLN A 426 -17.47 -16.50 -41.99
C GLN A 426 -17.73 -17.36 -40.75
N VAL A 427 -18.87 -18.04 -40.74
CA VAL A 427 -19.16 -19.07 -39.74
C VAL A 427 -18.06 -20.14 -39.78
N GLY A 428 -17.54 -20.51 -38.59
CA GLY A 428 -16.43 -21.44 -38.44
C GLY A 428 -15.04 -20.78 -38.39
N ASP A 429 -14.90 -19.49 -38.69
CA ASP A 429 -13.62 -18.78 -38.52
C ASP A 429 -13.15 -18.82 -37.08
N LYS A 430 -11.83 -18.96 -36.90
CA LYS A 430 -11.20 -18.84 -35.58
C LYS A 430 -10.76 -17.39 -35.37
N ILE A 431 -11.26 -16.81 -34.31
CA ILE A 431 -10.93 -15.45 -33.86
C ILE A 431 -10.03 -15.54 -32.64
N VAL A 432 -9.00 -14.72 -32.58
CA VAL A 432 -8.15 -14.54 -31.41
C VAL A 432 -8.40 -13.14 -30.84
N SER A 433 -8.84 -13.09 -29.59
CA SER A 433 -8.91 -11.86 -28.82
C SER A 433 -7.55 -11.61 -28.18
N ARG A 434 -6.95 -10.48 -28.48
CA ARG A 434 -5.71 -10.00 -27.87
C ARG A 434 -6.04 -8.82 -26.99
N LEU A 435 -5.75 -8.96 -25.69
CA LEU A 435 -5.91 -7.93 -24.68
C LEU A 435 -4.52 -7.41 -24.31
N SER A 436 -4.24 -6.17 -24.66
CA SER A 436 -3.02 -5.47 -24.28
C SER A 436 -3.28 -4.63 -23.04
N ILE A 437 -2.60 -4.94 -21.95
CA ILE A 437 -2.78 -4.33 -20.63
C ILE A 437 -1.54 -3.51 -20.31
N ARG A 438 -1.71 -2.25 -19.91
CA ARG A 438 -0.64 -1.41 -19.39
C ARG A 438 -0.99 -0.93 -18.00
N VAL A 439 -0.06 -1.11 -17.07
CA VAL A 439 -0.18 -0.72 -15.66
C VAL A 439 1.01 0.16 -15.31
N ASP A 440 0.78 1.36 -14.81
CA ASP A 440 1.85 2.31 -14.49
C ASP A 440 2.43 2.13 -13.08
N ARG A 441 1.71 1.41 -12.22
CA ARG A 441 2.10 1.09 -10.84
C ARG A 441 1.52 -0.26 -10.42
N PRO A 442 2.11 -0.96 -9.44
CA PRO A 442 1.52 -2.18 -8.91
C PRO A 442 0.11 -1.95 -8.35
N MET A 443 -0.81 -2.87 -8.65
CA MET A 443 -2.19 -2.86 -8.15
C MET A 443 -2.59 -4.26 -7.71
N ASP A 444 -3.28 -4.35 -6.57
CA ASP A 444 -3.85 -5.59 -6.08
C ASP A 444 -5.33 -5.67 -6.43
N PHE A 445 -5.83 -6.88 -6.60
CA PHE A 445 -7.23 -7.17 -6.87
C PHE A 445 -7.77 -6.44 -8.12
N VAL A 446 -7.12 -6.68 -9.24
CA VAL A 446 -7.54 -6.13 -10.54
C VAL A 446 -8.38 -7.15 -11.29
N GLN A 447 -9.57 -6.73 -11.72
CA GLN A 447 -10.45 -7.50 -12.58
C GLN A 447 -10.38 -6.99 -14.01
N LEU A 448 -10.32 -7.91 -14.96
CA LEU A 448 -10.53 -7.66 -16.38
C LEU A 448 -11.69 -8.51 -16.87
N LYS A 449 -12.74 -7.88 -17.38
CA LYS A 449 -13.89 -8.52 -17.99
C LYS A 449 -13.88 -8.24 -19.47
N ASP A 450 -13.70 -9.28 -20.28
CA ASP A 450 -13.82 -9.18 -21.75
C ASP A 450 -15.17 -9.72 -22.19
N GLN A 451 -16.08 -8.82 -22.56
CA GLN A 451 -17.36 -9.15 -23.15
C GLN A 451 -17.14 -9.62 -24.58
N ARG A 452 -17.94 -10.57 -25.04
CA ARG A 452 -17.88 -11.10 -26.40
C ARG A 452 -19.20 -10.93 -27.14
N GLY A 453 -19.10 -10.82 -28.45
CA GLY A 453 -20.27 -10.83 -29.32
C GLY A 453 -21.01 -12.16 -29.24
N ALA A 454 -22.33 -12.14 -29.40
CA ALA A 454 -23.18 -13.32 -29.30
C ALA A 454 -22.89 -14.40 -30.37
N CYS A 455 -22.08 -14.08 -31.38
CA CYS A 455 -21.60 -15.01 -32.41
C CYS A 455 -20.36 -15.81 -32.01
N PHE A 456 -19.71 -15.50 -30.87
CA PHE A 456 -18.43 -16.07 -30.48
C PHE A 456 -18.60 -17.16 -29.42
N GLU A 457 -18.13 -18.36 -29.75
CA GLU A 457 -18.03 -19.49 -28.85
C GLU A 457 -16.57 -19.66 -28.38
N PRO A 458 -16.29 -19.72 -27.07
CA PRO A 458 -14.92 -19.85 -26.57
C PRO A 458 -14.30 -21.19 -26.95
N ILE A 459 -13.01 -21.15 -27.33
CA ILE A 459 -12.22 -22.34 -27.60
C ILE A 459 -11.43 -22.66 -26.32
N GLY A 460 -11.65 -23.85 -25.75
CA GLY A 460 -10.99 -24.25 -24.51
C GLY A 460 -11.60 -23.56 -23.28
N SER A 461 -12.63 -24.17 -22.72
CA SER A 461 -13.55 -23.52 -21.76
C SER A 461 -13.40 -24.02 -20.32
N VAL A 462 -12.18 -24.10 -19.80
CA VAL A 462 -11.97 -24.47 -18.39
C VAL A 462 -11.60 -23.24 -17.58
N SER A 463 -12.47 -22.87 -16.64
CA SER A 463 -12.15 -21.88 -15.62
C SER A 463 -11.08 -22.40 -14.66
N GLY A 464 -10.17 -21.55 -14.21
CA GLY A 464 -9.11 -21.95 -13.29
C GLY A 464 -7.92 -21.00 -13.26
N TYR A 465 -6.94 -21.33 -12.44
CA TYR A 465 -5.69 -20.59 -12.36
C TYR A 465 -4.80 -20.86 -13.57
N ASN A 466 -4.26 -19.78 -14.12
CA ASN A 466 -3.33 -19.78 -15.24
C ASN A 466 -2.12 -18.91 -14.92
N TRP A 467 -1.02 -19.22 -15.60
CA TRP A 467 0.21 -18.44 -15.55
C TRP A 467 0.70 -18.20 -16.98
N SER A 468 0.81 -16.95 -17.38
CA SER A 468 1.25 -16.57 -18.71
C SER A 468 1.96 -15.23 -18.68
N ASN A 469 3.01 -15.08 -19.49
CA ASN A 469 3.76 -13.83 -19.65
C ASN A 469 4.23 -13.21 -18.31
N GLY A 470 4.61 -14.04 -17.35
CA GLY A 470 5.12 -13.60 -16.05
C GLY A 470 4.05 -13.17 -15.04
N ILE A 471 2.78 -13.36 -15.33
CA ILE A 471 1.66 -13.07 -14.40
C ILE A 471 0.79 -14.30 -14.15
N GLY A 472 0.34 -14.44 -12.89
CA GLY A 472 -0.68 -15.40 -12.49
C GLY A 472 -2.06 -14.74 -12.45
N TYR A 473 -3.07 -15.46 -12.89
CA TYR A 473 -4.45 -14.99 -12.88
C TYR A 473 -5.43 -16.14 -12.84
N TYR A 474 -6.61 -15.89 -12.29
CA TYR A 474 -7.73 -16.81 -12.38
C TYR A 474 -8.62 -16.42 -13.56
N VAL A 475 -9.02 -17.39 -14.37
CA VAL A 475 -9.95 -17.21 -15.50
C VAL A 475 -11.30 -17.79 -15.14
N ASP A 476 -12.35 -17.04 -15.35
CA ASP A 476 -13.75 -17.50 -15.25
C ASP A 476 -14.47 -17.23 -16.58
N ILE A 477 -14.91 -18.29 -17.24
CA ILE A 477 -15.53 -18.23 -18.55
C ILE A 477 -17.04 -18.34 -18.37
N LYS A 478 -17.74 -17.27 -18.72
CA LYS A 478 -19.22 -17.18 -18.71
C LYS A 478 -19.75 -17.10 -20.14
N ASP A 479 -21.06 -17.19 -20.31
CA ASP A 479 -21.71 -17.20 -21.64
C ASP A 479 -21.43 -15.93 -22.45
N ALA A 480 -21.42 -14.76 -21.81
CA ALA A 480 -21.26 -13.46 -22.47
C ALA A 480 -19.89 -12.80 -22.24
N SER A 481 -19.02 -13.38 -21.43
CA SER A 481 -17.72 -12.77 -21.10
C SER A 481 -16.69 -13.81 -20.65
N THR A 482 -15.44 -13.41 -20.74
CA THR A 482 -14.30 -14.06 -20.05
C THR A 482 -13.78 -13.08 -19.02
N ASN A 483 -13.72 -13.51 -17.76
CA ASN A 483 -13.25 -12.70 -16.66
C ASN A 483 -11.86 -13.18 -16.22
N PHE A 484 -10.96 -12.24 -15.97
CA PHE A 484 -9.61 -12.49 -15.47
C PHE A 484 -9.47 -11.76 -14.13
N PHE A 485 -8.98 -12.47 -13.12
CA PHE A 485 -8.78 -11.94 -11.77
C PHE A 485 -7.30 -12.01 -11.43
N PHE A 486 -6.70 -10.85 -11.17
CA PHE A 486 -5.30 -10.72 -10.79
C PHE A 486 -5.24 -10.35 -9.31
N ASP A 487 -4.70 -11.21 -8.47
CA ASP A 487 -4.48 -10.89 -7.06
C ASP A 487 -3.44 -9.78 -6.93
N HIS A 488 -2.43 -9.81 -7.79
CA HIS A 488 -1.41 -8.77 -7.91
C HIS A 488 -1.02 -8.57 -9.37
N LEU A 489 -0.99 -7.32 -9.80
CA LEU A 489 -0.55 -6.92 -11.14
C LEU A 489 0.53 -5.84 -11.02
N GLY A 490 1.77 -6.21 -11.31
CA GLY A 490 2.92 -5.31 -11.24
C GLY A 490 2.86 -4.21 -12.31
N LYS A 491 3.73 -3.20 -12.17
CA LYS A 491 3.94 -2.20 -13.22
C LYS A 491 4.50 -2.87 -14.48
N GLY A 492 3.86 -2.65 -15.62
CA GLY A 492 4.33 -3.27 -16.87
C GLY A 492 3.32 -3.22 -18.00
N VAL A 493 3.67 -3.95 -19.05
CA VAL A 493 2.82 -4.20 -20.20
C VAL A 493 2.66 -5.71 -20.36
N TYR A 494 1.42 -6.15 -20.45
CA TYR A 494 1.07 -7.57 -20.52
C TYR A 494 0.15 -7.80 -21.71
N VAL A 495 0.24 -8.98 -22.31
CA VAL A 495 -0.63 -9.39 -23.41
C VAL A 495 -1.26 -10.73 -23.09
N LEU A 496 -2.58 -10.77 -23.12
CA LEU A 496 -3.36 -12.01 -23.01
C LEU A 496 -4.00 -12.32 -24.35
N GLU A 497 -3.95 -13.58 -24.75
CA GLU A 497 -4.58 -14.05 -25.98
C GLU A 497 -5.39 -15.31 -25.72
N TYR A 498 -6.57 -15.38 -26.31
CA TYR A 498 -7.40 -16.57 -26.27
C TYR A 498 -8.36 -16.59 -27.46
N GLY A 499 -8.90 -17.78 -27.77
CA GLY A 499 -9.58 -18.04 -29.01
C GLY A 499 -11.10 -18.14 -28.88
N TYR A 500 -11.77 -17.71 -29.96
CA TYR A 500 -13.20 -17.96 -30.21
C TYR A 500 -13.40 -18.65 -31.54
N ARG A 501 -14.53 -19.32 -31.69
CA ARG A 501 -15.03 -19.76 -32.98
C ARG A 501 -16.32 -19.03 -33.32
N ILE A 502 -16.46 -18.57 -34.53
CA ILE A 502 -17.68 -17.93 -35.02
C ILE A 502 -18.74 -19.01 -35.23
N SER A 503 -19.88 -18.88 -34.56
CA SER A 503 -20.98 -19.87 -34.57
C SER A 503 -22.18 -19.46 -35.43
N ARG A 504 -22.36 -18.16 -35.69
CA ARG A 504 -23.56 -17.66 -36.39
C ARG A 504 -23.25 -16.51 -37.33
N ALA A 505 -23.94 -16.51 -38.49
CA ALA A 505 -23.95 -15.39 -39.42
C ALA A 505 -24.84 -14.25 -38.92
N GLY A 506 -24.53 -13.01 -39.29
CA GLY A 506 -25.27 -11.81 -38.89
C GLY A 506 -24.37 -10.61 -38.65
N THR A 507 -24.94 -9.55 -38.07
CA THR A 507 -24.22 -8.34 -37.67
C THR A 507 -24.17 -8.31 -36.15
N TYR A 508 -22.97 -8.15 -35.58
CA TYR A 508 -22.73 -8.23 -34.14
C TYR A 508 -21.76 -7.16 -33.67
N GLU A 509 -21.95 -6.73 -32.42
CA GLU A 509 -20.94 -5.98 -31.67
C GLU A 509 -19.91 -6.93 -31.05
N THR A 510 -18.64 -6.55 -31.07
CA THR A 510 -17.55 -7.41 -30.55
C THR A 510 -17.47 -7.42 -29.03
N GLY A 511 -18.19 -6.53 -28.35
CA GLY A 511 -18.15 -6.36 -26.90
C GLY A 511 -16.91 -5.59 -26.42
N LEU A 512 -16.99 -5.09 -25.19
CA LEU A 512 -15.95 -4.30 -24.54
C LEU A 512 -15.07 -5.17 -23.65
N ALA A 513 -13.79 -4.84 -23.55
CA ALA A 513 -12.96 -5.23 -22.42
C ALA A 513 -12.97 -4.10 -21.39
N THR A 514 -13.36 -4.41 -20.17
CA THR A 514 -13.35 -3.46 -19.03
C THR A 514 -12.39 -3.95 -17.98
N MET A 515 -11.61 -3.06 -17.39
CA MET A 515 -10.62 -3.38 -16.38
C MET A 515 -10.74 -2.42 -15.20
N GLN A 516 -10.66 -2.92 -13.98
CA GLN A 516 -10.84 -2.10 -12.77
C GLN A 516 -10.05 -2.68 -11.59
N CYS A 517 -9.44 -1.80 -10.79
CA CYS A 517 -8.95 -2.15 -9.46
C CYS A 517 -10.12 -2.24 -8.49
N ALA A 518 -10.34 -3.40 -7.88
CA ALA A 518 -11.54 -3.65 -7.07
C ALA A 518 -11.62 -2.78 -5.80
N TYR A 519 -10.48 -2.47 -5.19
CA TYR A 519 -10.41 -1.62 -3.99
C TYR A 519 -10.33 -0.12 -4.30
N ALA A 520 -9.94 0.23 -5.52
CA ALA A 520 -9.80 1.61 -5.99
C ALA A 520 -10.47 1.75 -7.38
N PRO A 521 -11.81 1.77 -7.45
CA PRO A 521 -12.57 1.74 -8.69
C PRO A 521 -12.33 2.94 -9.61
N GLU A 522 -11.74 4.01 -9.10
CA GLU A 522 -11.26 5.13 -9.91
C GLU A 522 -10.14 4.76 -10.89
N TYR A 523 -9.40 3.68 -10.62
CA TYR A 523 -8.46 3.09 -11.56
C TYR A 523 -9.21 2.07 -12.43
N ALA A 524 -9.83 2.59 -13.47
CA ALA A 524 -10.62 1.81 -14.41
C ALA A 524 -10.24 2.16 -15.85
N SER A 525 -10.51 1.22 -16.75
CA SER A 525 -10.27 1.37 -18.18
C SER A 525 -11.26 0.52 -18.97
N HIS A 526 -11.57 0.94 -20.18
CA HIS A 526 -12.30 0.10 -21.12
C HIS A 526 -11.79 0.28 -22.55
N SER A 527 -11.92 -0.78 -23.34
CA SER A 527 -11.65 -0.76 -24.78
C SER A 527 -12.82 -0.15 -25.56
N ALA A 528 -12.62 0.08 -26.84
CA ALA A 528 -13.72 0.26 -27.78
C ALA A 528 -14.33 -1.08 -28.18
N SER A 529 -15.55 -1.06 -28.70
CA SER A 529 -16.19 -2.13 -29.46
C SER A 529 -16.18 -1.77 -30.95
N MET A 530 -16.44 -2.75 -31.80
CA MET A 530 -16.66 -2.53 -33.22
C MET A 530 -17.81 -3.42 -33.71
N THR A 531 -18.49 -2.97 -34.75
CA THR A 531 -19.49 -3.78 -35.45
C THR A 531 -18.81 -4.67 -36.49
N ILE A 532 -19.14 -5.96 -36.50
CA ILE A 532 -18.64 -6.93 -37.46
C ILE A 532 -19.79 -7.58 -38.21
N ILE A 533 -19.53 -7.96 -39.46
CA ILE A 533 -20.48 -8.66 -40.31
C ILE A 533 -19.92 -10.05 -40.61
N ILE A 534 -20.72 -11.07 -40.37
CA ILE A 534 -20.40 -12.49 -40.56
C ILE A 534 -21.33 -13.04 -41.63
N LYS A 535 -20.73 -13.64 -42.62
CA LYS A 535 -21.44 -14.28 -43.76
C LYS A 535 -21.64 -15.78 -43.53
#